data_d195e5c996df81396520010499105a4b
#
_entry.id   d195e5c996df81396520010499105a4b
#
_cell.length_a   1.000
_cell.length_b   1.000
_cell.length_c   1.000
_cell.angle_alpha   90.00
_cell.angle_beta   90.00
_cell.angle_gamma   90.00
#
_symmetry.space_group_name_H-M   'P 1'
#
loop_
_entity.id
_entity.type
_entity.pdbx_description
1 polymer ?
#
loop_
_entity_poly.entity_id
_entity_poly.type
_entity_poly.pdbx_seq_one_letter_code
_entity_poly.pdbx_strand_id
1 'polypeptide(L)'
;ALSCCFPTMPTPVPTPQGESSADKDECEIGDLAVWSLSTAKPGNGVEQLRDDDVNTYWQSDGPQPHLVNIQFHRKMVIHHIRAYTDFKLDESYTPAKISIRSGTTFHDLQEIHVQELHEPSGWHTILPTIEQAAGGGEGGGGEGGGGEGGGGPLRTHFIQVAVLANHQNGRDTHIRQIKIYTPRRLMGRHMDLPHFSSVAFQQFECLR
;
A
#
# COMPACT_ATOMS: atom_id res chain seq x y z
N ALA A 1 58.70 5.63 23.59
CA ALA A 1 57.28 5.40 23.74
C ALA A 1 56.64 5.34 22.36
N LEU A 2 56.34 4.12 21.86
CA LEU A 2 55.70 3.86 20.59
C LEU A 2 54.19 3.70 20.90
N SER A 3 53.37 4.66 20.44
CA SER A 3 51.91 4.63 20.54
C SER A 3 51.37 3.77 19.40
N CYS A 4 50.87 2.58 19.72
CA CYS A 4 50.16 1.72 18.78
C CYS A 4 48.72 2.25 18.58
N CYS A 5 48.43 2.86 17.41
CA CYS A 5 47.09 3.09 16.94
C CYS A 5 46.49 1.78 16.44
N PHE A 6 45.51 1.23 17.16
CA PHE A 6 44.68 0.15 16.65
C PHE A 6 43.60 0.75 15.72
N PRO A 7 43.36 0.18 14.53
CA PRO A 7 42.25 0.59 13.68
C PRO A 7 40.94 0.09 14.31
N THR A 8 40.01 1.02 14.53
CA THR A 8 38.63 0.73 14.93
C THR A 8 37.94 -0.05 13.83
N MET A 9 37.48 -1.26 14.13
CA MET A 9 36.68 -2.05 13.22
C MET A 9 35.30 -1.36 12.99
N PRO A 10 34.81 -1.33 11.75
CA PRO A 10 33.46 -0.83 11.49
C PRO A 10 32.45 -1.73 12.18
N THR A 11 31.50 -1.12 12.90
CA THR A 11 30.34 -1.79 13.48
C THR A 11 29.49 -2.43 12.38
N PRO A 12 29.05 -3.69 12.55
CA PRO A 12 28.19 -4.33 11.55
C PRO A 12 26.86 -3.58 11.45
N VAL A 13 26.50 -3.22 10.21
CA VAL A 13 25.18 -2.70 9.85
C VAL A 13 24.16 -3.76 10.21
N PRO A 14 23.07 -3.44 10.95
CA PRO A 14 22.05 -4.40 11.26
C PRO A 14 21.36 -4.86 9.97
N THR A 15 21.49 -6.14 9.67
CA THR A 15 20.75 -6.82 8.60
C THR A 15 19.24 -6.68 8.88
N PRO A 16 18.41 -6.31 7.89
CA PRO A 16 16.97 -6.26 8.08
C PRO A 16 16.47 -7.65 8.46
N GLN A 17 15.94 -7.76 9.67
CA GLN A 17 15.42 -9.01 10.23
C GLN A 17 14.05 -9.33 9.64
N GLY A 18 13.95 -10.52 9.05
CA GLY A 18 12.74 -11.33 9.05
C GLY A 18 11.70 -11.03 7.99
N GLU A 19 11.98 -11.42 6.74
CA GLU A 19 10.91 -11.79 5.82
C GLU A 19 10.26 -13.07 6.34
N SER A 20 9.02 -12.96 6.83
CA SER A 20 8.24 -14.12 7.25
C SER A 20 7.93 -14.99 6.02
N SER A 21 7.80 -16.30 6.24
CA SER A 21 7.52 -17.28 5.16
C SER A 21 6.20 -17.01 4.40
N ALA A 22 5.35 -16.11 4.87
CA ALA A 22 4.15 -15.62 4.21
C ALA A 22 4.44 -14.70 3.01
N ASP A 23 5.59 -14.01 2.99
CA ASP A 23 5.95 -13.06 1.92
C ASP A 23 6.31 -13.73 0.58
N LYS A 24 6.49 -15.08 0.56
CA LYS A 24 6.89 -15.80 -0.66
C LYS A 24 5.77 -15.97 -1.69
N ASP A 25 4.51 -15.87 -1.27
CA ASP A 25 3.34 -16.06 -2.13
C ASP A 25 2.70 -14.75 -2.60
N GLU A 26 3.30 -13.60 -2.28
CA GLU A 26 2.79 -12.28 -2.61
C GLU A 26 3.72 -11.53 -3.57
N CYS A 27 3.14 -10.60 -4.33
CA CYS A 27 3.86 -9.74 -5.26
C CYS A 27 3.43 -8.29 -5.05
N GLU A 28 4.40 -7.40 -4.93
CA GLU A 28 4.15 -5.96 -4.92
C GLU A 28 3.78 -5.51 -6.33
N ILE A 29 2.71 -4.72 -6.48
CA ILE A 29 2.13 -4.31 -7.77
C ILE A 29 2.02 -2.80 -7.93
N GLY A 30 2.57 -2.01 -7.03
CA GLY A 30 2.51 -0.54 -7.09
C GLY A 30 3.14 0.04 -8.34
N ASP A 31 4.12 -0.62 -8.93
CA ASP A 31 4.77 -0.20 -10.18
C ASP A 31 3.87 -0.35 -11.42
N LEU A 32 2.79 -1.13 -11.29
CA LEU A 32 1.79 -1.28 -12.35
C LEU A 32 0.70 -0.21 -12.32
N ALA A 33 0.79 0.72 -11.38
CA ALA A 33 -0.17 1.79 -11.18
C ALA A 33 0.41 3.16 -11.50
N VAL A 34 -0.46 4.09 -11.85
CA VAL A 34 -0.17 5.52 -11.91
C VAL A 34 -0.51 6.13 -10.56
N TRP A 35 0.45 6.84 -9.96
CA TRP A 35 0.33 7.47 -8.67
C TRP A 35 0.13 8.97 -8.82
N SER A 36 -0.78 9.55 -8.07
CA SER A 36 -0.95 11.00 -7.95
C SER A 36 -1.33 11.39 -6.53
N LEU A 37 -0.97 12.60 -6.15
CA LEU A 37 -1.18 13.14 -4.81
C LEU A 37 -2.11 14.36 -4.89
N SER A 38 -2.89 14.61 -3.84
CA SER A 38 -3.68 15.84 -3.75
C SER A 38 -2.78 17.08 -3.73
N THR A 39 -1.72 17.02 -2.91
CA THR A 39 -0.72 18.07 -2.76
C THR A 39 0.60 17.44 -2.34
N ALA A 40 1.72 18.11 -2.64
CA ALA A 40 3.03 17.73 -2.17
C ALA A 40 3.94 18.94 -2.05
N LYS A 41 4.77 19.00 -1.03
CA LYS A 41 5.87 19.97 -0.98
C LYS A 41 6.91 19.65 -2.04
N PRO A 42 7.54 20.66 -2.65
CA PRO A 42 8.60 20.45 -3.62
C PRO A 42 9.69 19.53 -3.05
N GLY A 43 10.03 18.46 -3.80
CA GLY A 43 11.03 17.47 -3.39
C GLY A 43 10.50 16.33 -2.50
N ASN A 44 9.25 16.37 -2.03
CA ASN A 44 8.65 15.36 -1.17
C ASN A 44 7.33 14.85 -1.76
N GLY A 45 7.40 14.25 -2.93
CA GLY A 45 6.25 13.82 -3.72
C GLY A 45 6.10 12.31 -3.86
N VAL A 46 5.58 11.89 -5.02
CA VAL A 46 5.37 10.47 -5.35
C VAL A 46 6.68 9.70 -5.38
N GLU A 47 7.76 10.31 -5.87
CA GLU A 47 9.08 9.67 -5.96
C GLU A 47 9.54 9.21 -4.58
N GLN A 48 9.50 10.08 -3.58
CA GLN A 48 9.88 9.77 -2.20
C GLN A 48 8.93 8.77 -1.52
N LEU A 49 7.68 8.71 -1.98
CA LEU A 49 6.71 7.74 -1.47
C LEU A 49 6.99 6.31 -1.98
N ARG A 50 7.76 6.18 -3.06
CA ARG A 50 7.96 4.92 -3.82
C ARG A 50 9.41 4.53 -4.04
N ASP A 51 10.39 5.24 -3.47
CA ASP A 51 11.83 5.02 -3.69
C ASP A 51 12.44 3.88 -2.87
N ASP A 52 11.65 3.17 -2.07
CA ASP A 52 12.07 2.11 -1.15
C ASP A 52 13.03 2.56 -0.02
N ASP A 53 13.23 3.87 0.14
CA ASP A 53 13.98 4.43 1.26
C ASP A 53 13.03 4.92 2.37
N VAL A 54 13.15 4.33 3.54
CA VAL A 54 12.34 4.71 4.71
C VAL A 54 12.75 6.04 5.34
N ASN A 55 13.86 6.65 4.91
CA ASN A 55 14.31 7.96 5.37
C ASN A 55 13.68 9.10 4.56
N THR A 56 13.21 8.83 3.37
CA THR A 56 12.45 9.77 2.54
C THR A 56 10.95 9.68 2.87
N TYR A 57 10.21 10.71 2.52
CA TYR A 57 8.76 10.75 2.77
C TYR A 57 8.04 11.69 1.79
N TRP A 58 6.80 11.38 1.52
CA TRP A 58 5.85 12.33 1.00
C TRP A 58 5.41 13.29 2.11
N GLN A 59 5.45 14.58 1.84
CA GLN A 59 4.87 15.61 2.68
C GLN A 59 3.77 16.34 1.94
N SER A 60 2.56 16.35 2.48
CA SER A 60 1.46 17.12 1.94
C SER A 60 1.65 18.63 2.20
N ASP A 61 0.97 19.45 1.37
CA ASP A 61 0.97 20.91 1.51
C ASP A 61 -0.42 21.44 1.15
N GLY A 62 -1.34 21.41 2.09
CA GLY A 62 -2.71 21.83 1.86
C GLY A 62 -3.67 21.48 2.98
N PRO A 63 -4.98 21.69 2.78
CA PRO A 63 -5.99 21.29 3.74
C PRO A 63 -6.25 19.78 3.70
N GLN A 64 -6.66 19.22 4.83
CA GLN A 64 -7.19 17.86 4.93
C GLN A 64 -8.53 17.75 4.20
N PRO A 65 -8.87 16.56 3.63
CA PRO A 65 -8.10 15.32 3.64
C PRO A 65 -6.96 15.31 2.63
N HIS A 66 -5.83 14.66 2.98
CA HIS A 66 -4.72 14.46 2.05
C HIS A 66 -4.91 13.14 1.32
N LEU A 67 -4.79 13.17 -0.01
CA LEU A 67 -5.16 12.04 -0.86
C LEU A 67 -3.96 11.50 -1.62
N VAL A 68 -3.82 10.18 -1.61
CA VAL A 68 -2.95 9.42 -2.52
C VAL A 68 -3.86 8.64 -3.45
N ASN A 69 -3.79 8.92 -4.73
CA ASN A 69 -4.59 8.25 -5.75
C ASN A 69 -3.72 7.25 -6.51
N ILE A 70 -4.22 6.04 -6.65
CA ILE A 70 -3.52 4.90 -7.23
C ILE A 70 -4.43 4.29 -8.29
N GLN A 71 -4.05 4.45 -9.55
CA GLN A 71 -4.84 4.01 -10.69
C GLN A 71 -4.12 2.91 -11.45
N PHE A 72 -4.75 1.76 -11.57
CA PHE A 72 -4.26 0.65 -12.37
C PHE A 72 -4.82 0.70 -13.79
N HIS A 73 -4.00 0.35 -14.78
CA HIS A 73 -4.42 0.28 -16.18
C HIS A 73 -5.47 -0.81 -16.44
N ARG A 74 -5.58 -1.79 -15.54
CA ARG A 74 -6.56 -2.89 -15.59
C ARG A 74 -7.06 -3.21 -14.19
N LYS A 75 -8.17 -3.93 -14.11
CA LYS A 75 -8.73 -4.36 -12.84
C LYS A 75 -7.79 -5.33 -12.13
N MET A 76 -7.23 -4.90 -11.01
CA MET A 76 -6.27 -5.67 -10.22
C MET A 76 -6.96 -6.28 -9.00
N VAL A 77 -6.41 -7.39 -8.54
CA VAL A 77 -6.78 -8.00 -7.26
C VAL A 77 -5.83 -7.50 -6.20
N ILE A 78 -6.38 -6.90 -5.16
CA ILE A 78 -5.61 -6.39 -4.03
C ILE A 78 -5.78 -7.33 -2.85
N HIS A 79 -4.67 -7.80 -2.31
CA HIS A 79 -4.66 -8.64 -1.12
C HIS A 79 -4.60 -7.77 0.13
N HIS A 80 -3.59 -6.94 0.25
CA HIS A 80 -3.46 -5.96 1.34
C HIS A 80 -2.64 -4.74 0.89
N ILE A 81 -2.73 -3.65 1.67
CA ILE A 81 -1.94 -2.44 1.48
C ILE A 81 -1.20 -2.15 2.77
N ARG A 82 0.10 -1.88 2.67
CA ARG A 82 0.95 -1.51 3.80
C ARG A 82 1.48 -0.09 3.62
N ALA A 83 1.56 0.64 4.70
CA ALA A 83 2.21 1.95 4.76
C ALA A 83 3.31 1.93 5.83
N TYR A 84 4.40 2.64 5.56
CA TYR A 84 5.46 2.89 6.55
C TYR A 84 5.29 4.30 7.11
N THR A 85 5.11 4.39 8.41
CA THR A 85 5.02 5.65 9.16
C THR A 85 5.82 5.54 10.46
N ASP A 86 6.37 6.63 10.96
CA ASP A 86 7.14 6.63 12.21
C ASP A 86 6.78 7.85 13.06
N PHE A 87 5.96 7.61 14.09
CA PHE A 87 5.52 8.65 15.02
C PHE A 87 6.68 9.29 15.80
N LYS A 88 7.75 8.53 16.07
CA LYS A 88 8.90 9.06 16.81
C LYS A 88 9.70 10.10 16.05
N LEU A 89 9.70 9.99 14.71
CA LEU A 89 10.43 10.90 13.83
C LEU A 89 9.52 12.03 13.30
N ASP A 90 8.26 11.72 13.04
CA ASP A 90 7.35 12.62 12.33
C ASP A 90 6.31 13.30 13.26
N GLU A 91 6.16 12.81 14.51
CA GLU A 91 5.29 13.40 15.54
C GLU A 91 3.89 13.79 15.02
N SER A 92 3.58 15.08 14.98
CA SER A 92 2.29 15.62 14.54
C SER A 92 1.99 15.45 13.05
N TYR A 93 2.99 15.13 12.23
CA TYR A 93 2.80 14.83 10.80
C TYR A 93 2.36 13.40 10.54
N THR A 94 2.40 12.53 11.56
CA THR A 94 2.03 11.12 11.41
C THR A 94 0.52 10.97 11.26
N PRO A 95 0.03 10.21 10.27
CA PRO A 95 -1.39 9.91 10.14
C PRO A 95 -1.95 9.21 11.37
N ALA A 96 -3.08 9.69 11.89
CA ALA A 96 -3.85 9.05 12.96
C ALA A 96 -5.05 8.27 12.42
N LYS A 97 -5.67 8.75 11.35
CA LYS A 97 -6.84 8.10 10.75
C LYS A 97 -6.72 8.10 9.24
N ILE A 98 -6.75 6.91 8.66
CA ILE A 98 -6.65 6.67 7.21
C ILE A 98 -7.92 5.97 6.73
N SER A 99 -8.53 6.49 5.66
CA SER A 99 -9.65 5.86 4.94
C SER A 99 -9.15 5.32 3.61
N ILE A 100 -9.48 4.08 3.32
CA ILE A 100 -9.21 3.45 2.02
C ILE A 100 -10.52 3.42 1.23
N ARG A 101 -10.46 3.98 0.03
CA ARG A 101 -11.58 4.01 -0.90
C ARG A 101 -11.21 3.26 -2.18
N SER A 102 -12.19 2.60 -2.76
CA SER A 102 -12.02 1.81 -3.98
C SER A 102 -13.14 2.12 -4.97
N GLY A 103 -12.82 2.06 -6.26
CA GLY A 103 -13.78 2.29 -7.33
C GLY A 103 -13.23 1.91 -8.69
N THR A 104 -14.02 2.15 -9.72
CA THR A 104 -13.59 1.99 -11.11
C THR A 104 -12.96 3.27 -11.63
N THR A 105 -13.51 4.40 -11.20
CA THR A 105 -13.09 5.74 -11.59
C THR A 105 -12.99 6.64 -10.34
N PHE A 106 -12.54 7.86 -10.54
CA PHE A 106 -12.47 8.86 -9.48
C PHE A 106 -13.85 9.27 -8.91
N HIS A 107 -14.93 9.05 -9.68
CA HIS A 107 -16.27 9.51 -9.33
C HIS A 107 -17.12 8.47 -8.58
N ASP A 108 -16.75 7.20 -8.62
CA ASP A 108 -17.48 6.09 -8.02
C ASP A 108 -16.76 5.48 -6.80
N LEU A 109 -15.87 6.25 -6.18
CA LEU A 109 -15.11 5.82 -5.02
C LEU A 109 -16.01 5.59 -3.81
N GLN A 110 -15.94 4.39 -3.25
CA GLN A 110 -16.61 4.01 -2.02
C GLN A 110 -15.59 3.72 -0.93
N GLU A 111 -15.84 4.16 0.28
CA GLU A 111 -15.02 3.82 1.43
C GLU A 111 -15.21 2.35 1.79
N ILE A 112 -14.12 1.60 1.76
CA ILE A 112 -14.12 0.16 2.03
C ILE A 112 -13.51 -0.19 3.38
N HIS A 113 -12.61 0.64 3.89
CA HIS A 113 -11.94 0.41 5.16
C HIS A 113 -11.46 1.72 5.77
N VAL A 114 -11.55 1.81 7.09
CA VAL A 114 -10.97 2.90 7.88
C VAL A 114 -10.06 2.30 8.94
N GLN A 115 -8.81 2.76 8.93
CA GLN A 115 -7.80 2.33 9.91
C GLN A 115 -7.42 3.49 10.81
N GLU A 116 -7.49 3.28 12.11
CA GLU A 116 -6.93 4.17 13.11
C GLU A 116 -5.55 3.66 13.54
N LEU A 117 -4.60 4.57 13.62
CA LEU A 117 -3.21 4.30 13.99
C LEU A 117 -2.90 5.02 15.29
N HIS A 118 -2.38 4.28 16.26
CA HIS A 118 -1.96 4.82 17.56
C HIS A 118 -0.43 4.76 17.65
N GLU A 119 0.23 5.93 17.57
CA GLU A 119 1.69 6.07 17.63
C GLU A 119 2.43 5.04 16.75
N PRO A 120 2.11 4.96 15.45
CA PRO A 120 2.66 3.93 14.57
C PRO A 120 4.16 4.09 14.39
N SER A 121 4.91 2.98 14.40
CA SER A 121 6.34 2.97 14.09
C SER A 121 6.65 1.74 13.24
N GLY A 122 7.02 1.97 11.97
CA GLY A 122 7.35 0.94 11.00
C GLY A 122 6.24 0.62 10.00
N TRP A 123 6.22 -0.61 9.49
CA TRP A 123 5.24 -1.06 8.51
C TRP A 123 3.90 -1.42 9.17
N HIS A 124 2.83 -0.78 8.73
CA HIS A 124 1.45 -1.04 9.18
C HIS A 124 0.57 -1.45 8.00
N THR A 125 -0.29 -2.43 8.22
CA THR A 125 -1.31 -2.81 7.24
C THR A 125 -2.49 -1.84 7.37
N ILE A 126 -2.68 -1.00 6.34
CA ILE A 126 -3.78 -0.01 6.28
C ILE A 126 -5.02 -0.54 5.57
N LEU A 127 -4.86 -1.60 4.78
CA LEU A 127 -5.95 -2.41 4.25
C LEU A 127 -5.61 -3.88 4.50
N PRO A 128 -6.25 -4.55 5.46
CA PRO A 128 -6.06 -5.98 5.68
C PRO A 128 -6.72 -6.81 4.57
N THR A 129 -6.29 -8.06 4.43
CA THR A 129 -6.97 -9.02 3.56
C THR A 129 -8.42 -9.16 4.01
N ILE A 130 -9.36 -9.05 3.07
CA ILE A 130 -10.80 -9.08 3.38
C ILE A 130 -11.22 -10.39 4.05
N GLU A 131 -10.51 -11.49 3.82
CA GLU A 131 -10.71 -12.76 4.53
C GLU A 131 -10.45 -12.65 6.03
N GLN A 132 -9.56 -11.76 6.47
CA GLN A 132 -9.25 -11.55 7.90
C GLN A 132 -10.24 -10.60 8.59
N ALA A 133 -10.90 -9.72 7.84
CA ALA A 133 -11.91 -8.81 8.38
C ALA A 133 -13.23 -9.51 8.74
N ALA A 134 -13.50 -10.69 8.17
CA ALA A 134 -14.70 -11.47 8.46
C ALA A 134 -14.60 -12.32 9.74
N GLY A 135 -13.42 -12.47 10.34
CA GLY A 135 -13.16 -13.39 11.46
C GLY A 135 -13.22 -12.79 12.87
N GLY A 136 -13.53 -11.50 13.03
CA GLY A 136 -13.47 -10.80 14.31
C GLY A 136 -14.80 -10.25 14.83
N GLY A 137 -15.93 -10.95 14.68
CA GLY A 137 -17.23 -10.49 15.16
C GLY A 137 -18.14 -11.65 15.52
N GLU A 138 -18.07 -12.12 16.78
CA GLU A 138 -19.13 -12.94 17.36
C GLU A 138 -20.39 -12.10 17.59
N GLY A 139 -21.50 -12.53 17.01
CA GLY A 139 -22.83 -12.34 17.55
C GLY A 139 -23.63 -11.15 17.05
N GLY A 140 -24.60 -11.37 16.18
CA GLY A 140 -25.69 -10.46 15.97
C GLY A 140 -26.46 -10.78 14.69
N GLY A 141 -27.44 -11.69 14.78
CA GLY A 141 -28.40 -11.94 13.70
C GLY A 141 -29.22 -10.68 13.39
N GLY A 142 -29.22 -10.27 12.14
CA GLY A 142 -30.05 -9.24 11.57
C GLY A 142 -30.29 -9.56 10.11
N GLU A 143 -31.49 -10.14 9.81
CA GLU A 143 -32.02 -10.32 8.45
C GLU A 143 -32.30 -8.96 7.82
N GLY A 144 -31.86 -8.74 6.61
CA GLY A 144 -32.46 -7.70 5.75
C GLY A 144 -31.48 -6.96 4.84
N GLY A 145 -31.51 -7.28 3.57
CA GLY A 145 -31.03 -6.41 2.50
C GLY A 145 -29.91 -7.00 1.64
N GLY A 146 -30.32 -7.52 0.46
CA GLY A 146 -29.43 -8.07 -0.54
C GLY A 146 -28.42 -7.07 -1.05
N GLY A 147 -27.17 -7.30 -0.67
CA GLY A 147 -25.97 -6.79 -1.28
C GLY A 147 -25.01 -7.96 -1.34
N GLU A 148 -24.55 -8.32 -2.52
CA GLU A 148 -23.57 -9.38 -2.74
C GLU A 148 -22.22 -9.01 -2.07
N GLY A 149 -22.20 -9.16 -0.75
CA GLY A 149 -21.00 -9.11 0.08
C GLY A 149 -20.31 -10.47 0.14
N GLY A 150 -20.03 -11.07 -1.01
CA GLY A 150 -19.19 -12.27 -1.08
C GLY A 150 -17.77 -11.89 -0.66
N GLY A 151 -17.30 -12.45 0.49
CA GLY A 151 -15.96 -12.26 1.03
C GLY A 151 -14.85 -12.78 0.11
N GLY A 152 -14.62 -12.11 -0.99
CA GLY A 152 -13.56 -12.38 -1.94
C GLY A 152 -12.55 -11.24 -1.97
N PRO A 153 -11.37 -11.46 -2.56
CA PRO A 153 -10.34 -10.44 -2.65
C PRO A 153 -10.86 -9.19 -3.38
N LEU A 154 -10.44 -8.02 -2.90
CA LEU A 154 -10.80 -6.72 -3.49
C LEU A 154 -10.33 -6.65 -4.95
N ARG A 155 -11.26 -6.41 -5.88
CA ARG A 155 -10.97 -6.26 -7.32
C ARG A 155 -11.34 -4.87 -7.78
N THR A 156 -10.32 -4.05 -8.11
CA THR A 156 -10.54 -2.64 -8.42
C THR A 156 -9.59 -2.11 -9.49
N HIS A 157 -9.96 -1.00 -10.12
CA HIS A 157 -9.12 -0.20 -11.00
C HIS A 157 -8.48 0.98 -10.26
N PHE A 158 -9.18 1.49 -9.23
CA PHE A 158 -8.78 2.71 -8.56
C PHE A 158 -8.82 2.53 -7.05
N ILE A 159 -7.74 2.94 -6.39
CA ILE A 159 -7.63 3.01 -4.93
C ILE A 159 -7.28 4.45 -4.55
N GLN A 160 -7.95 4.95 -3.52
CA GLN A 160 -7.60 6.22 -2.91
C GLN A 160 -7.32 5.98 -1.43
N VAL A 161 -6.13 6.38 -1.01
CA VAL A 161 -5.75 6.45 0.41
C VAL A 161 -5.97 7.88 0.87
N ALA A 162 -6.91 8.08 1.78
CA ALA A 162 -7.27 9.39 2.31
C ALA A 162 -6.84 9.50 3.76
N VAL A 163 -5.91 10.41 4.07
CA VAL A 163 -5.55 10.77 5.44
C VAL A 163 -6.58 11.78 5.94
N LEU A 164 -7.40 11.34 6.88
CA LEU A 164 -8.51 12.15 7.44
C LEU A 164 -8.06 12.99 8.63
N ALA A 165 -7.13 12.49 9.43
CA ALA A 165 -6.61 13.18 10.61
C ALA A 165 -5.16 12.75 10.87
N ASN A 166 -4.37 13.66 11.41
CA ASN A 166 -3.02 13.42 11.90
C ASN A 166 -2.97 13.43 13.42
N HIS A 167 -1.89 12.92 14.00
CA HIS A 167 -1.64 13.01 15.44
C HIS A 167 -1.48 14.47 15.85
N GLN A 168 -1.82 14.78 17.08
CA GLN A 168 -1.66 16.13 17.67
C GLN A 168 -2.30 17.27 16.84
N ASN A 169 -3.34 16.97 16.05
CA ASN A 169 -3.97 17.91 15.12
C ASN A 169 -3.00 18.53 14.09
N GLY A 170 -1.97 17.76 13.67
CA GLY A 170 -1.05 18.19 12.64
C GLY A 170 -1.78 18.50 11.33
N ARG A 171 -1.36 19.56 10.64
CA ARG A 171 -1.99 20.01 9.39
C ARG A 171 -1.52 19.21 8.20
N ASP A 172 -0.22 19.06 8.05
CA ASP A 172 0.42 18.33 6.96
C ASP A 172 0.68 16.88 7.38
N THR A 173 0.78 15.96 6.41
CA THR A 173 1.04 14.55 6.70
C THR A 173 2.36 14.10 6.09
N HIS A 174 3.03 13.17 6.78
CA HIS A 174 4.19 12.43 6.28
C HIS A 174 3.81 10.96 6.15
N ILE A 175 4.03 10.40 4.97
CA ILE A 175 4.03 8.95 4.73
C ILE A 175 5.33 8.60 4.02
N ARG A 176 6.08 7.64 4.58
CA ARG A 176 7.40 7.30 4.06
C ARG A 176 7.31 6.36 2.88
N GLN A 177 6.48 5.31 2.98
CA GLN A 177 6.30 4.35 1.90
C GLN A 177 4.87 3.82 1.88
N ILE A 178 4.36 3.51 0.69
CA ILE A 178 3.12 2.72 0.51
C ILE A 178 3.42 1.59 -0.47
N LYS A 179 3.05 0.36 -0.07
CA LYS A 179 3.18 -0.85 -0.89
C LYS A 179 1.85 -1.57 -1.01
N ILE A 180 1.58 -2.10 -2.20
CA ILE A 180 0.33 -2.79 -2.54
C ILE A 180 0.68 -4.20 -2.96
N TYR A 181 0.02 -5.18 -2.33
CA TYR A 181 0.31 -6.58 -2.56
C TYR A 181 -0.86 -7.32 -3.17
N THR A 182 -0.52 -8.25 -4.07
CA THR A 182 -1.45 -9.21 -4.68
C THR A 182 -0.93 -10.63 -4.47
N PRO A 183 -1.80 -11.65 -4.37
CA PRO A 183 -1.34 -13.04 -4.38
C PRO A 183 -0.62 -13.40 -5.68
N ARG A 184 0.58 -13.94 -5.59
CA ARG A 184 1.40 -14.33 -6.76
C ARG A 184 0.67 -15.27 -7.70
N ARG A 185 -0.19 -16.16 -7.18
CA ARG A 185 -1.00 -17.08 -7.99
C ARG A 185 -1.94 -16.36 -8.97
N LEU A 186 -2.36 -15.15 -8.63
CA LEU A 186 -3.23 -14.34 -9.50
C LEU A 186 -2.42 -13.53 -10.52
N MET A 187 -1.16 -13.22 -10.20
CA MET A 187 -0.24 -12.53 -11.11
C MET A 187 0.11 -13.46 -12.30
N GLY A 188 0.43 -14.74 -12.05
CA GLY A 188 0.72 -15.72 -13.09
C GLY A 188 -0.45 -15.96 -14.05
N ARG A 189 -1.67 -16.05 -13.54
CA ARG A 189 -2.87 -16.22 -14.38
C ARG A 189 -3.21 -15.01 -15.26
N HIS A 190 -2.72 -13.84 -14.92
CA HIS A 190 -2.92 -12.62 -15.72
C HIS A 190 -1.80 -12.38 -16.74
N MET A 191 -0.63 -12.99 -16.54
CA MET A 191 0.50 -12.92 -17.46
C MET A 191 0.52 -14.08 -18.47
N ASP A 192 -0.07 -15.22 -18.13
CA ASP A 192 -0.26 -16.32 -19.08
C ASP A 192 -1.45 -15.98 -19.97
N LEU A 193 -1.17 -15.32 -21.09
CA LEU A 193 -2.11 -15.30 -22.20
C LEU A 193 -2.39 -16.76 -22.57
N PRO A 194 -3.66 -17.16 -22.72
CA PRO A 194 -3.96 -18.52 -23.15
C PRO A 194 -3.21 -18.80 -24.45
N HIS A 195 -2.56 -19.97 -24.52
CA HIS A 195 -1.95 -20.39 -25.77
C HIS A 195 -3.01 -20.37 -26.85
N PHE A 196 -2.75 -19.65 -27.92
CA PHE A 196 -3.68 -19.61 -29.04
C PHE A 196 -3.79 -20.98 -29.66
N SER A 197 -4.98 -21.55 -29.67
CA SER A 197 -5.24 -22.90 -30.20
C SER A 197 -5.29 -22.93 -31.73
N SER A 198 -5.39 -21.77 -32.39
CA SER A 198 -5.44 -21.67 -33.83
C SER A 198 -4.12 -21.15 -34.40
N VAL A 199 -3.67 -21.76 -35.50
CA VAL A 199 -2.43 -21.37 -36.21
C VAL A 199 -2.45 -19.92 -36.64
N ALA A 200 -3.63 -19.36 -36.97
CA ALA A 200 -3.79 -17.96 -37.35
C ALA A 200 -3.46 -16.99 -36.23
N PHE A 201 -3.70 -17.37 -34.96
CA PHE A 201 -3.39 -16.51 -33.80
C PHE A 201 -2.03 -16.79 -33.18
N GLN A 202 -1.42 -17.97 -33.41
CA GLN A 202 -0.08 -18.29 -32.90
C GLN A 202 1.00 -17.34 -33.44
N GLN A 203 0.83 -16.77 -34.64
CA GLN A 203 1.73 -15.76 -35.17
C GLN A 203 1.84 -14.49 -34.32
N PHE A 204 0.87 -14.22 -33.45
CA PHE A 204 0.88 -13.06 -32.53
C PHE A 204 1.54 -13.36 -31.18
N GLU A 205 1.91 -14.60 -30.88
CA GLU A 205 2.65 -14.95 -29.65
C GLU A 205 4.05 -14.33 -29.62
N CYS A 206 4.64 -14.04 -30.78
CA CYS A 206 5.97 -13.45 -30.90
C CYS A 206 5.99 -11.91 -30.73
N LEU A 207 4.86 -11.27 -30.55
CA LEU A 207 4.73 -9.82 -30.36
C LEU A 207 4.69 -9.40 -28.86
N ARG A 208 5.42 -10.12 -28.02
CA ARG A 208 5.58 -9.82 -26.59
C ARG A 208 6.86 -9.06 -26.32
#